data_ee0c1af32bea939aea8d09d796cf24b7
#
_entry.id   ee0c1af32bea939aea8d09d796cf24b7
#
_cell.length_a   1.000
_cell.length_b   1.000
_cell.length_c   1.000
_cell.angle_alpha   90.00
_cell.angle_beta   90.00
_cell.angle_gamma   90.00
#
_symmetry.space_group_name_H-M   'P 1'
#
loop_
_entity.id
_entity.type
_entity.pdbx_description
1 polymer ?
#
loop_
_entity_poly.entity_id
_entity_poly.type
_entity_poly.pdbx_seq_one_letter_code
_entity_poly.pdbx_strand_id
1 'polypeptide(L)'
;MNEAVALPLNNGQLGPPERLHPLYLITGIAKSLKGAWGMLAAVAVLGSQNRWLLVALIGVAFVVVSIGSLFLKWLKLEYRVGADEIRIDSGFLSRTSRAIPFDRVTDVDLEQGPIHRLFGLARVRLETGASAGAKEEDGVLDTISLERAEALREHIRARRRNEKAAPAVAAAIDAPPLYAMDNRRVALAGLFNFSLAVIVGLFGVSQTFGDVLGFDPFERSFWIGLLDQAEPLRNLVIAHQIVAILAGTVVLVLLGIGTGLVRTALREYGFRLDRTESGLRRRRGLLTLTDVTIPAKRVQAAILANGPIRNGFGWWVLKLQSLAMDGKKGDHVVAPLAQEEEAASVLQSLQWPIVPQAGAWRRVSSAFIGSYAAAVGPPMILPLAVPFLGSAGLSVVAALPFLGIVAVLWLIVAPVLIVARWLGWRHTRYALEGDTLFVETGWWRHRRRILPVRKIQSVDLTENFWSRAFGICTLRLGVAGGGGLSDHHVPALSREDARSLRALLFAR
;
A
#
# COMPACT_ATOMS: atom_id res chain seq x y z
N MET A 1 35.31 23.00 -9.97
CA MET A 1 35.00 23.69 -11.25
C MET A 1 33.79 22.95 -11.81
N ASN A 2 32.59 23.43 -11.47
CA ASN A 2 31.32 22.82 -11.86
C ASN A 2 30.98 23.38 -13.25
N GLU A 3 31.25 22.62 -14.27
CA GLU A 3 30.53 22.83 -15.54
C GLU A 3 29.10 22.37 -15.33
N ALA A 4 28.20 23.31 -15.22
CA ALA A 4 26.77 23.04 -15.25
C ALA A 4 26.50 22.27 -16.57
N VAL A 5 26.04 21.01 -16.44
CA VAL A 5 25.64 20.17 -17.58
C VAL A 5 24.44 20.84 -18.23
N ALA A 6 24.72 21.80 -19.11
CA ALA A 6 23.70 22.46 -19.92
C ALA A 6 23.07 21.41 -20.85
N LEU A 7 21.76 21.29 -20.81
CA LEU A 7 21.01 20.53 -21.81
C LEU A 7 21.18 21.22 -23.15
N PRO A 8 21.66 20.56 -24.22
CA PRO A 8 21.77 21.16 -25.54
C PRO A 8 20.37 21.38 -26.11
N LEU A 9 19.88 22.61 -25.95
CA LEU A 9 18.53 22.98 -26.36
C LEU A 9 18.60 23.82 -27.62
N ASN A 10 18.50 23.16 -28.76
CA ASN A 10 18.23 23.84 -30.02
C ASN A 10 16.75 23.70 -30.38
N ASN A 11 16.08 24.80 -30.72
CA ASN A 11 14.65 24.84 -31.03
C ASN A 11 14.25 23.76 -32.03
N GLY A 12 13.43 22.78 -31.56
CA GLY A 12 12.84 21.75 -32.40
C GLY A 12 13.71 20.53 -32.72
N GLN A 13 14.96 20.45 -32.26
CA GLN A 13 15.82 19.28 -32.45
C GLN A 13 15.92 18.45 -31.16
N LEU A 14 15.81 17.13 -31.31
CA LEU A 14 16.12 16.17 -30.24
C LEU A 14 17.63 16.20 -29.99
N GLY A 15 18.02 16.25 -28.73
CA GLY A 15 19.43 16.13 -28.34
C GLY A 15 20.05 14.78 -28.75
N PRO A 16 21.34 14.60 -28.53
CA PRO A 16 22.01 13.33 -28.81
C PRO A 16 21.38 12.16 -28.02
N PRO A 17 21.46 10.94 -28.56
CA PRO A 17 20.98 9.77 -27.84
C PRO A 17 21.83 9.51 -26.59
N GLU A 18 21.20 9.45 -25.45
CA GLU A 18 21.82 9.15 -24.17
C GLU A 18 21.40 7.74 -23.71
N ARG A 19 22.30 7.05 -23.03
CA ARG A 19 22.07 5.71 -22.50
C ARG A 19 21.99 5.73 -20.98
N LEU A 20 21.32 4.73 -20.43
CA LEU A 20 21.33 4.51 -18.99
C LEU A 20 22.75 4.15 -18.51
N HIS A 21 23.04 4.51 -17.26
CA HIS A 21 24.32 4.19 -16.64
C HIS A 21 24.53 2.66 -16.55
N PRO A 22 25.75 2.13 -16.76
CA PRO A 22 26.01 0.68 -16.73
C PRO A 22 25.58 -0.03 -15.43
N LEU A 23 25.53 0.67 -14.31
CA LEU A 23 25.01 0.16 -13.03
C LEU A 23 23.53 -0.23 -13.09
N TYR A 24 22.81 0.09 -14.16
CA TYR A 24 21.48 -0.46 -14.45
C TYR A 24 21.47 -2.00 -14.42
N LEU A 25 22.56 -2.64 -14.86
CA LEU A 25 22.67 -4.10 -14.83
C LEU A 25 22.65 -4.63 -13.39
N ILE A 26 23.34 -3.98 -12.47
CA ILE A 26 23.38 -4.39 -11.06
C ILE A 26 22.00 -4.18 -10.38
N THR A 27 21.39 -3.03 -10.61
CA THR A 27 20.04 -2.72 -10.06
C THR A 27 18.97 -3.63 -10.65
N GLY A 28 19.12 -4.00 -11.93
CA GLY A 28 18.25 -4.92 -12.65
C GLY A 28 18.34 -6.35 -12.14
N ILE A 29 19.54 -6.86 -11.84
CA ILE A 29 19.74 -8.17 -11.21
C ILE A 29 19.01 -8.22 -9.86
N ALA A 30 19.16 -7.21 -9.02
CA ALA A 30 18.45 -7.16 -7.73
C ALA A 30 16.91 -7.19 -7.88
N LYS A 31 16.39 -6.65 -8.98
CA LYS A 31 14.95 -6.72 -9.31
C LYS A 31 14.53 -8.10 -9.84
N SER A 32 15.36 -8.74 -10.68
CA SER A 32 15.07 -10.06 -11.25
C SER A 32 15.04 -11.14 -10.17
N LEU A 33 15.84 -11.01 -9.11
CA LEU A 33 15.79 -11.91 -7.95
C LEU A 33 14.42 -11.92 -7.26
N LYS A 34 13.67 -10.83 -7.28
CA LYS A 34 12.28 -10.82 -6.78
C LYS A 34 11.33 -11.67 -7.62
N GLY A 35 11.63 -11.88 -8.89
CA GLY A 35 10.87 -12.75 -9.79
C GLY A 35 11.27 -14.23 -9.75
N ALA A 36 12.33 -14.56 -9.01
CA ALA A 36 12.88 -15.92 -8.94
C ALA A 36 12.05 -16.91 -8.09
N TRP A 37 10.91 -16.50 -7.53
CA TRP A 37 10.03 -17.38 -6.74
C TRP A 37 9.63 -18.66 -7.50
N GLY A 38 9.36 -18.55 -8.80
CA GLY A 38 9.05 -19.73 -9.64
C GLY A 38 10.21 -20.69 -9.76
N MET A 39 11.44 -20.19 -9.79
CA MET A 39 12.64 -21.00 -9.77
C MET A 39 12.86 -21.66 -8.40
N LEU A 40 12.58 -20.94 -7.32
CA LEU A 40 12.65 -21.50 -5.97
C LEU A 40 11.65 -22.65 -5.79
N ALA A 41 10.44 -22.53 -6.34
CA ALA A 41 9.47 -23.62 -6.36
C ALA A 41 9.96 -24.80 -7.20
N ALA A 42 10.57 -24.56 -8.35
CA ALA A 42 11.16 -25.62 -9.19
C ALA A 42 12.32 -26.34 -8.47
N VAL A 43 13.15 -25.60 -7.74
CA VAL A 43 14.22 -26.17 -6.89
C VAL A 43 13.62 -27.08 -5.81
N ALA A 44 12.57 -26.66 -5.13
CA ALA A 44 11.91 -27.46 -4.10
C ALA A 44 11.32 -28.76 -4.67
N VAL A 45 10.61 -28.68 -5.82
CA VAL A 45 9.98 -29.88 -6.44
C VAL A 45 10.97 -30.83 -7.05
N LEU A 46 11.96 -30.33 -7.79
CA LEU A 46 12.95 -31.19 -8.47
C LEU A 46 14.02 -31.69 -7.52
N GLY A 47 14.38 -30.89 -6.50
CA GLY A 47 15.33 -31.26 -5.45
C GLY A 47 14.80 -32.42 -4.61
N SER A 48 13.50 -32.39 -4.22
CA SER A 48 12.87 -33.51 -3.50
C SER A 48 12.84 -34.83 -4.30
N GLN A 49 12.91 -34.75 -5.63
CA GLN A 49 13.02 -35.92 -6.53
C GLN A 49 14.48 -36.34 -6.83
N ASN A 50 15.46 -35.79 -6.09
CA ASN A 50 16.90 -36.03 -6.28
C ASN A 50 17.43 -35.70 -7.69
N ARG A 51 16.79 -34.73 -8.39
CA ARG A 51 17.14 -34.30 -9.75
C ARG A 51 18.01 -33.04 -9.76
N TRP A 52 19.08 -33.02 -8.96
CA TRP A 52 19.94 -31.85 -8.76
C TRP A 52 20.61 -31.33 -10.04
N LEU A 53 20.94 -32.21 -10.99
CA LEU A 53 21.44 -31.81 -12.31
C LEU A 53 20.43 -30.94 -13.08
N LEU A 54 19.15 -31.29 -13.06
CA LEU A 54 18.09 -30.50 -13.70
C LEU A 54 17.90 -29.15 -12.98
N VAL A 55 17.96 -29.14 -11.66
CA VAL A 55 17.91 -27.92 -10.86
C VAL A 55 19.05 -26.97 -11.23
N ALA A 56 20.28 -27.49 -11.29
CA ALA A 56 21.46 -26.71 -11.68
C ALA A 56 21.32 -26.16 -13.10
N LEU A 57 20.87 -26.96 -14.05
CA LEU A 57 20.70 -26.57 -15.46
C LEU A 57 19.62 -25.48 -15.62
N ILE A 58 18.49 -25.63 -14.95
CA ILE A 58 17.42 -24.62 -14.94
C ILE A 58 17.92 -23.33 -14.27
N GLY A 59 18.67 -23.45 -13.17
CA GLY A 59 19.28 -22.32 -12.46
C GLY A 59 20.24 -21.52 -13.34
N VAL A 60 21.16 -22.21 -13.99
CA VAL A 60 22.10 -21.58 -14.92
C VAL A 60 21.36 -20.95 -16.10
N ALA A 61 20.40 -21.66 -16.69
CA ALA A 61 19.58 -21.12 -17.80
C ALA A 61 18.83 -19.87 -17.37
N PHE A 62 18.20 -19.86 -16.19
CA PHE A 62 17.53 -18.69 -15.65
C PHE A 62 18.47 -17.49 -15.46
N VAL A 63 19.65 -17.72 -14.90
CA VAL A 63 20.66 -16.67 -14.70
C VAL A 63 21.12 -16.11 -16.05
N VAL A 64 21.45 -16.97 -17.00
CA VAL A 64 21.93 -16.59 -18.34
C VAL A 64 20.85 -15.79 -19.08
N VAL A 65 19.60 -16.28 -19.07
CA VAL A 65 18.46 -15.58 -19.73
C VAL A 65 18.16 -14.24 -19.04
N SER A 66 18.20 -14.20 -17.69
CA SER A 66 17.95 -12.97 -16.93
C SER A 66 19.02 -11.92 -17.19
N ILE A 67 20.30 -12.28 -17.07
CA ILE A 67 21.42 -11.36 -17.33
C ILE A 67 21.44 -10.96 -18.80
N GLY A 68 21.28 -11.91 -19.73
CA GLY A 68 21.23 -11.66 -21.17
C GLY A 68 20.11 -10.69 -21.55
N SER A 69 18.90 -10.89 -21.00
CA SER A 69 17.77 -10.00 -21.24
C SER A 69 17.98 -8.59 -20.68
N LEU A 70 18.57 -8.46 -19.49
CA LEU A 70 18.93 -7.17 -18.90
C LEU A 70 19.99 -6.44 -19.73
N PHE A 71 21.01 -7.17 -20.17
CA PHE A 71 22.07 -6.61 -21.00
C PHE A 71 21.53 -6.11 -22.36
N LEU A 72 20.68 -6.90 -23.01
CA LEU A 72 20.02 -6.49 -24.26
C LEU A 72 19.10 -5.30 -24.06
N LYS A 73 18.33 -5.25 -22.96
CA LYS A 73 17.51 -4.08 -22.61
C LYS A 73 18.38 -2.83 -22.42
N TRP A 74 19.49 -2.93 -21.69
CA TRP A 74 20.41 -1.82 -21.47
C TRP A 74 21.04 -1.30 -22.76
N LEU A 75 21.48 -2.19 -23.66
CA LEU A 75 22.08 -1.81 -24.95
C LEU A 75 21.11 -1.08 -25.88
N LYS A 76 19.81 -1.42 -25.80
CA LYS A 76 18.77 -0.93 -26.72
C LYS A 76 17.91 0.17 -26.15
N LEU A 77 18.07 0.51 -24.86
CA LEU A 77 17.34 1.61 -24.26
C LEU A 77 18.16 2.90 -24.43
N GLU A 78 17.65 3.79 -25.25
CA GLU A 78 18.20 5.11 -25.48
C GLU A 78 17.11 6.14 -25.22
N TYR A 79 17.49 7.28 -24.66
CA TYR A 79 16.58 8.40 -24.51
C TYR A 79 17.20 9.67 -25.10
N ARG A 80 16.34 10.57 -25.57
CA ARG A 80 16.73 11.86 -26.14
C ARG A 80 15.87 12.94 -25.53
N VAL A 81 16.49 13.97 -25.02
CA VAL A 81 15.80 15.13 -24.46
C VAL A 81 15.79 16.22 -25.52
N GLY A 82 14.59 16.64 -25.91
CA GLY A 82 14.38 17.76 -26.80
C GLY A 82 13.97 19.02 -26.04
N ALA A 83 13.65 20.08 -26.79
CA ALA A 83 13.14 21.33 -26.21
C ALA A 83 11.73 21.15 -25.61
N ASP A 84 10.86 20.36 -26.26
CA ASP A 84 9.43 20.23 -25.93
C ASP A 84 8.99 18.80 -25.58
N GLU A 85 9.84 17.81 -25.82
CA GLU A 85 9.53 16.39 -25.56
C GLU A 85 10.77 15.61 -25.13
N ILE A 86 10.52 14.50 -24.46
CA ILE A 86 11.49 13.44 -24.24
C ILE A 86 11.06 12.22 -25.04
N ARG A 87 11.99 11.63 -25.77
CA ARG A 87 11.78 10.39 -26.54
C ARG A 87 12.55 9.26 -25.91
N ILE A 88 11.88 8.16 -25.66
CA ILE A 88 12.46 6.94 -25.10
C ILE A 88 12.31 5.83 -26.13
N ASP A 89 13.42 5.33 -26.62
CA ASP A 89 13.50 4.23 -27.58
C ASP A 89 13.92 2.98 -26.82
N SER A 90 13.15 1.90 -26.95
CA SER A 90 13.40 0.65 -26.23
C SER A 90 12.99 -0.56 -27.06
N GLY A 91 13.49 -1.74 -26.68
CA GLY A 91 13.11 -3.03 -27.21
C GLY A 91 14.07 -3.63 -28.23
N PHE A 92 14.22 -4.97 -28.15
CA PHE A 92 15.08 -5.76 -29.03
C PHE A 92 14.27 -6.50 -30.11
N LEU A 93 13.26 -7.29 -29.73
CA LEU A 93 12.37 -7.99 -30.68
C LEU A 93 11.25 -7.07 -31.20
N SER A 94 10.73 -6.22 -30.35
CA SER A 94 9.71 -5.23 -30.68
C SER A 94 10.25 -3.86 -30.29
N ARG A 95 10.46 -3.00 -31.27
CA ARG A 95 10.90 -1.62 -31.02
C ARG A 95 9.73 -0.76 -30.62
N THR A 96 9.86 -0.09 -29.50
CA THR A 96 8.91 0.91 -29.01
C THR A 96 9.63 2.24 -28.94
N SER A 97 9.13 3.24 -29.66
CA SER A 97 9.57 4.62 -29.56
C SER A 97 8.45 5.43 -28.93
N ARG A 98 8.69 6.01 -27.77
CA ARG A 98 7.70 6.77 -27.03
C ARG A 98 8.15 8.22 -26.90
N ALA A 99 7.38 9.13 -27.47
CA ALA A 99 7.54 10.56 -27.29
C ALA A 99 6.61 11.02 -26.17
N ILE A 100 7.14 11.74 -25.19
CA ILE A 100 6.39 12.32 -24.08
C ILE A 100 6.58 13.84 -24.14
N PRO A 101 5.58 14.58 -24.64
CA PRO A 101 5.59 16.03 -24.63
C PRO A 101 5.61 16.59 -23.21
N PHE A 102 6.41 17.62 -22.93
CA PHE A 102 6.55 18.17 -21.59
C PHE A 102 5.28 18.84 -21.06
N ASP A 103 4.41 19.34 -21.95
CA ASP A 103 3.08 19.86 -21.62
C ASP A 103 2.17 18.79 -21.00
N ARG A 104 2.36 17.52 -21.39
CA ARG A 104 1.63 16.36 -20.85
C ARG A 104 2.26 15.76 -19.60
N VAL A 105 3.52 16.08 -19.30
CA VAL A 105 4.18 15.64 -18.06
C VAL A 105 3.60 16.45 -16.90
N THR A 106 2.98 15.77 -15.97
CA THR A 106 2.35 16.42 -14.81
C THR A 106 3.34 16.64 -13.70
N ASP A 107 4.24 15.69 -13.49
CA ASP A 107 5.34 15.79 -12.54
C ASP A 107 6.48 14.83 -12.87
N VAL A 108 7.60 15.06 -12.18
CA VAL A 108 8.83 14.28 -12.28
C VAL A 108 9.23 13.81 -10.90
N ASP A 109 9.01 12.55 -10.64
CA ASP A 109 9.37 11.91 -9.38
C ASP A 109 10.78 11.36 -9.43
N LEU A 110 11.53 11.58 -8.36
CA LEU A 110 12.88 11.07 -8.17
C LEU A 110 12.91 10.00 -7.07
N GLU A 111 13.49 8.86 -7.40
CA GLU A 111 13.70 7.75 -6.46
C GLU A 111 15.17 7.36 -6.45
N GLN A 112 15.77 7.30 -5.25
CA GLN A 112 17.14 6.85 -5.08
C GLN A 112 17.17 5.64 -4.14
N GLY A 113 17.37 4.45 -4.68
CA GLY A 113 17.66 3.25 -3.89
C GLY A 113 19.06 3.29 -3.26
N PRO A 114 19.41 2.31 -2.42
CA PRO A 114 20.72 2.27 -1.75
C PRO A 114 21.90 2.33 -2.73
N ILE A 115 21.84 1.53 -3.79
CA ILE A 115 22.86 1.50 -4.85
C ILE A 115 22.91 2.84 -5.60
N HIS A 116 21.74 3.43 -5.91
CA HIS A 116 21.69 4.73 -6.59
C HIS A 116 22.34 5.82 -5.74
N ARG A 117 22.09 5.83 -4.42
CA ARG A 117 22.70 6.83 -3.52
C ARG A 117 24.21 6.70 -3.40
N LEU A 118 24.72 5.46 -3.35
CA LEU A 118 26.16 5.20 -3.25
C LEU A 118 26.93 5.73 -4.47
N PHE A 119 26.30 5.68 -5.66
CA PHE A 119 26.92 6.07 -6.92
C PHE A 119 26.41 7.40 -7.50
N GLY A 120 25.67 8.19 -6.73
CA GLY A 120 25.12 9.48 -7.19
C GLY A 120 24.14 9.35 -8.36
N LEU A 121 23.34 8.26 -8.39
CA LEU A 121 22.37 7.97 -9.44
C LEU A 121 20.94 8.19 -8.94
N ALA A 122 20.00 8.26 -9.86
CA ALA A 122 18.57 8.35 -9.56
C ALA A 122 17.75 7.61 -10.62
N ARG A 123 16.56 7.19 -10.21
CA ARG A 123 15.48 6.75 -11.08
C ARG A 123 14.50 7.90 -11.24
N VAL A 124 14.20 8.26 -12.46
CA VAL A 124 13.25 9.32 -12.81
C VAL A 124 11.98 8.69 -13.34
N ARG A 125 10.84 9.08 -12.79
CA ARG A 125 9.53 8.72 -13.30
C ARG A 125 8.83 9.97 -13.80
N LEU A 126 8.44 9.94 -15.07
CA LEU A 126 7.67 11.00 -15.72
C LEU A 126 6.17 10.64 -15.57
N GLU A 127 5.46 11.40 -14.79
CA GLU A 127 4.02 11.20 -14.64
C GLU A 127 3.26 11.96 -15.71
N THR A 128 2.41 11.26 -16.45
CA THR A 128 1.53 11.82 -17.49
C THR A 128 0.07 11.55 -17.17
N GLY A 129 -0.85 12.26 -17.82
CA GLY A 129 -2.28 12.01 -17.67
C GLY A 129 -2.73 10.59 -18.04
N ALA A 130 -1.98 9.90 -18.90
CA ALA A 130 -2.26 8.56 -19.38
C ALA A 130 -1.64 7.44 -18.51
N SER A 131 -0.85 7.79 -17.49
CA SER A 131 -0.12 6.81 -16.66
C SER A 131 -1.02 5.87 -15.85
N ALA A 132 -2.30 6.20 -15.67
CA ALA A 132 -3.25 5.39 -14.90
C ALA A 132 -3.57 4.00 -15.49
N GLY A 133 -3.25 3.76 -16.76
CA GLY A 133 -3.44 2.47 -17.45
C GLY A 133 -2.18 1.92 -18.11
N ALA A 134 -1.06 2.64 -18.03
CA ALA A 134 0.19 2.24 -18.66
C ALA A 134 0.96 1.21 -17.81
N LYS A 135 1.79 0.39 -18.45
CA LYS A 135 2.70 -0.52 -17.75
C LYS A 135 3.64 0.29 -16.85
N GLU A 136 4.01 -0.25 -15.68
CA GLU A 136 4.89 0.41 -14.67
C GLU A 136 6.23 0.92 -15.25
N GLU A 137 6.65 0.42 -16.41
CA GLU A 137 7.91 0.80 -17.09
C GLU A 137 7.75 1.98 -18.06
N ASP A 138 6.53 2.40 -18.34
CA ASP A 138 6.24 3.46 -19.30
C ASP A 138 6.53 4.85 -18.72
N GLY A 139 7.54 5.54 -19.27
CA GLY A 139 7.95 6.86 -18.78
C GLY A 139 8.92 6.83 -17.60
N VAL A 140 9.63 5.72 -17.39
CA VAL A 140 10.64 5.57 -16.34
C VAL A 140 12.05 5.53 -16.97
N LEU A 141 12.91 6.45 -16.54
CA LEU A 141 14.36 6.40 -16.77
C LEU A 141 15.02 5.85 -15.50
N ASP A 142 15.48 4.61 -15.58
CA ASP A 142 16.12 3.95 -14.45
C ASP A 142 17.65 4.13 -14.55
N THR A 143 18.26 4.55 -13.43
CA THR A 143 19.72 4.64 -13.31
C THR A 143 20.37 5.69 -14.26
N ILE A 144 19.98 6.95 -14.07
CA ILE A 144 20.69 8.12 -14.65
C ILE A 144 21.41 8.87 -13.51
N SER A 145 22.38 9.75 -13.84
CA SER A 145 23.04 10.56 -12.81
C SER A 145 22.03 11.46 -12.09
N LEU A 146 22.23 11.66 -10.79
CA LEU A 146 21.34 12.53 -9.98
C LEU A 146 21.31 13.94 -10.55
N GLU A 147 22.46 14.48 -10.93
CA GLU A 147 22.58 15.80 -11.52
C GLU A 147 21.74 15.91 -12.80
N ARG A 148 21.79 14.89 -13.68
CA ARG A 148 20.99 14.84 -14.91
C ARG A 148 19.49 14.73 -14.62
N ALA A 149 19.13 13.95 -13.59
CA ALA A 149 17.75 13.80 -13.14
C ALA A 149 17.17 15.12 -12.61
N GLU A 150 17.96 15.87 -11.82
CA GLU A 150 17.58 17.18 -11.31
C GLU A 150 17.51 18.24 -12.41
N ALA A 151 18.46 18.25 -13.35
CA ALA A 151 18.42 19.13 -14.51
C ALA A 151 17.19 18.89 -15.38
N LEU A 152 16.85 17.63 -15.66
CA LEU A 152 15.64 17.26 -16.40
C LEU A 152 14.35 17.72 -15.68
N ARG A 153 14.28 17.50 -14.36
CA ARG A 153 13.16 17.95 -13.52
C ARG A 153 13.01 19.48 -13.56
N GLU A 154 14.10 20.21 -13.43
CA GLU A 154 14.06 21.67 -13.47
C GLU A 154 13.71 22.19 -14.86
N HIS A 155 14.23 21.60 -15.92
CA HIS A 155 13.90 21.93 -17.29
C HIS A 155 12.40 21.80 -17.57
N ILE A 156 11.81 20.66 -17.22
CA ILE A 156 10.36 20.42 -17.40
C ILE A 156 9.54 21.43 -16.57
N ARG A 157 9.98 21.76 -15.35
CA ARG A 157 9.31 22.75 -14.51
C ARG A 157 9.42 24.16 -15.05
N ALA A 158 10.59 24.56 -15.55
CA ALA A 158 10.82 25.87 -16.14
C ALA A 158 9.94 26.08 -17.38
N ARG A 159 9.84 25.06 -18.25
CA ARG A 159 8.98 25.11 -19.43
C ARG A 159 7.52 25.36 -19.08
N ARG A 160 7.01 24.65 -18.08
CA ARG A 160 5.63 24.83 -17.57
C ARG A 160 5.39 26.20 -16.93
N ARG A 161 6.42 26.82 -16.33
CA ARG A 161 6.32 28.18 -15.81
C ARG A 161 6.21 29.22 -16.93
N ASN A 162 6.98 29.09 -17.99
CA ASN A 162 6.96 30.00 -19.14
C ASN A 162 5.61 29.99 -19.86
N GLU A 163 4.88 28.85 -19.88
CA GLU A 163 3.53 28.76 -20.45
C GLU A 163 2.45 29.41 -19.57
N LYS A 164 2.74 29.61 -18.28
CA LYS A 164 1.79 30.17 -17.30
C LYS A 164 2.25 31.48 -16.70
N ALA A 165 2.76 32.41 -17.52
CA ALA A 165 3.27 33.71 -17.14
C ALA A 165 2.80 34.23 -15.77
N ALA A 166 3.58 33.96 -14.72
CA ALA A 166 3.56 34.71 -13.46
C ALA A 166 4.91 34.54 -12.78
N PRO A 167 5.58 35.63 -12.38
CA PRO A 167 6.85 35.59 -11.66
C PRO A 167 6.55 35.26 -10.20
N ALA A 168 6.82 34.04 -9.80
CA ALA A 168 6.81 33.66 -8.38
C ALA A 168 7.92 32.63 -8.09
N VAL A 169 8.99 33.13 -7.59
CA VAL A 169 9.50 32.99 -6.24
C VAL A 169 10.45 31.83 -6.01
N ALA A 170 11.72 32.22 -5.95
CA ALA A 170 12.78 31.53 -5.20
C ALA A 170 12.48 31.43 -3.67
N ALA A 171 11.37 31.99 -3.17
CA ALA A 171 11.02 32.10 -1.76
C ALA A 171 10.39 30.86 -1.12
N ALA A 172 10.16 29.77 -1.86
CA ALA A 172 9.52 28.56 -1.30
C ALA A 172 10.50 27.60 -0.58
N ILE A 173 11.82 27.90 -0.59
CA ILE A 173 12.83 27.01 0.00
C ILE A 173 12.93 27.20 1.50
N ASP A 174 12.56 28.35 2.06
CA ASP A 174 12.68 28.72 3.49
C ASP A 174 11.37 28.66 4.28
N ALA A 175 10.25 28.31 3.66
CA ALA A 175 9.00 28.16 4.38
C ALA A 175 9.02 26.91 5.29
N PRO A 176 8.48 27.00 6.53
CA PRO A 176 8.38 25.81 7.38
C PRO A 176 7.55 24.74 6.69
N PRO A 177 7.92 23.44 6.85
CA PRO A 177 7.19 22.35 6.24
C PRO A 177 5.75 22.29 6.78
N LEU A 178 4.79 21.92 5.93
CA LEU A 178 3.41 21.68 6.37
C LEU A 178 3.34 20.56 7.40
N TYR A 179 4.19 19.55 7.25
CA TYR A 179 4.31 18.45 8.17
C TYR A 179 5.71 17.85 8.09
N ALA A 180 6.32 17.55 9.23
CA ALA A 180 7.60 16.86 9.31
C ALA A 180 7.61 15.87 10.48
N MET A 181 8.44 14.84 10.37
CA MET A 181 8.65 13.87 11.45
C MET A 181 10.08 13.96 11.97
N ASP A 182 10.23 14.18 13.26
CA ASP A 182 11.47 14.00 13.96
C ASP A 182 11.76 12.51 14.24
N ASN A 183 12.96 12.18 14.67
CA ASN A 183 13.36 10.80 14.93
C ASN A 183 12.51 10.13 16.03
N ARG A 184 12.02 10.90 17.01
CA ARG A 184 11.13 10.39 18.06
C ARG A 184 9.78 9.98 17.49
N ARG A 185 9.20 10.76 16.59
CA ARG A 185 7.96 10.42 15.89
C ARG A 185 8.13 9.21 14.96
N VAL A 186 9.28 9.10 14.28
CA VAL A 186 9.60 7.94 13.46
C VAL A 186 9.64 6.66 14.32
N ALA A 187 10.31 6.71 15.48
CA ALA A 187 10.35 5.60 16.41
C ALA A 187 8.94 5.27 16.95
N LEU A 188 8.18 6.28 17.38
CA LEU A 188 6.81 6.08 17.85
C LEU A 188 5.91 5.49 16.77
N ALA A 189 6.02 5.94 15.52
CA ALA A 189 5.31 5.36 14.39
C ALA A 189 5.71 3.89 14.17
N GLY A 190 6.97 3.55 14.39
CA GLY A 190 7.50 2.19 14.32
C GLY A 190 6.89 1.26 15.37
N LEU A 191 6.74 1.74 16.62
CA LEU A 191 6.08 0.98 17.68
C LEU A 191 4.63 0.62 17.32
N PHE A 192 3.92 1.53 16.65
CA PHE A 192 2.55 1.26 16.18
C PHE A 192 2.48 0.40 14.91
N ASN A 193 3.59 0.18 14.22
CA ASN A 193 3.67 -0.61 12.99
C ASN A 193 4.17 -2.04 13.25
N PHE A 194 3.65 -2.68 14.31
CA PHE A 194 3.94 -4.08 14.60
C PHE A 194 3.86 -4.94 13.34
N SER A 195 4.89 -5.76 13.08
CA SER A 195 4.96 -6.60 11.90
C SER A 195 5.71 -7.89 12.17
N LEU A 196 5.05 -9.01 11.95
CA LEU A 196 5.66 -10.34 11.94
C LEU A 196 6.09 -10.78 10.53
N ALA A 197 6.04 -9.88 9.54
CA ALA A 197 6.28 -10.22 8.13
C ALA A 197 7.67 -10.84 7.90
N VAL A 198 8.69 -10.42 8.65
CA VAL A 198 10.04 -11.02 8.56
C VAL A 198 10.02 -12.43 9.09
N ILE A 199 9.36 -12.68 10.22
CA ILE A 199 9.23 -14.01 10.83
C ILE A 199 8.47 -14.93 9.87
N VAL A 200 7.32 -14.49 9.37
CA VAL A 200 6.53 -15.25 8.38
C VAL A 200 7.35 -15.51 7.11
N GLY A 201 8.15 -14.53 6.66
CA GLY A 201 9.05 -14.70 5.51
C GLY A 201 10.15 -15.75 5.76
N LEU A 202 10.79 -15.71 6.92
CA LEU A 202 11.79 -16.71 7.32
C LEU A 202 11.18 -18.12 7.42
N PHE A 203 10.01 -18.23 8.04
CA PHE A 203 9.26 -19.49 8.10
C PHE A 203 8.88 -19.99 6.70
N GLY A 204 8.41 -19.11 5.81
CA GLY A 204 8.08 -19.48 4.43
C GLY A 204 9.30 -19.95 3.63
N VAL A 205 10.45 -19.31 3.81
CA VAL A 205 11.71 -19.73 3.19
C VAL A 205 12.13 -21.09 3.74
N SER A 206 12.09 -21.29 5.06
CA SER A 206 12.48 -22.58 5.64
C SER A 206 11.55 -23.73 5.24
N GLN A 207 10.24 -23.47 5.11
CA GLN A 207 9.29 -24.45 4.58
C GLN A 207 9.63 -24.89 3.15
N THR A 208 10.16 -23.95 2.33
CA THR A 208 10.49 -24.24 0.93
C THR A 208 11.87 -24.90 0.78
N PHE A 209 12.80 -24.60 1.68
CA PHE A 209 14.21 -25.00 1.58
C PHE A 209 14.70 -25.75 2.81
N GLY A 210 13.82 -26.18 3.72
CA GLY A 210 14.18 -26.84 4.97
C GLY A 210 15.14 -28.01 4.77
N ASP A 211 14.81 -28.87 3.82
CA ASP A 211 15.65 -30.03 3.47
C ASP A 211 17.06 -29.65 2.96
N VAL A 212 17.17 -28.51 2.25
CA VAL A 212 18.43 -28.02 1.69
C VAL A 212 19.27 -27.27 2.73
N LEU A 213 18.59 -26.52 3.61
CA LEU A 213 19.22 -25.70 4.63
C LEU A 213 19.48 -26.49 5.94
N GLY A 214 18.94 -27.69 6.07
CA GLY A 214 18.95 -28.45 7.29
C GLY A 214 18.20 -27.78 8.45
N PHE A 215 17.21 -26.93 8.10
CA PHE A 215 16.47 -26.08 9.03
C PHE A 215 14.99 -26.08 8.69
N ASP A 216 14.20 -26.90 9.34
CA ASP A 216 12.73 -26.88 9.22
C ASP A 216 12.07 -26.57 10.59
N PRO A 217 11.62 -25.32 10.81
CA PRO A 217 10.96 -24.93 12.05
C PRO A 217 9.52 -25.47 12.18
N PHE A 218 8.98 -26.19 11.21
CA PHE A 218 7.70 -26.88 11.31
C PHE A 218 7.86 -28.33 11.76
N GLU A 219 9.06 -28.90 11.66
CA GLU A 219 9.34 -30.21 12.21
C GLU A 219 9.55 -30.16 13.72
N ARG A 220 8.88 -31.08 14.42
CA ARG A 220 9.04 -31.24 15.87
C ARG A 220 10.50 -31.61 16.24
N SER A 221 11.16 -32.37 15.40
CA SER A 221 12.57 -32.79 15.51
C SER A 221 13.51 -31.60 15.62
N PHE A 222 13.30 -30.54 14.83
CA PHE A 222 14.05 -29.29 14.89
C PHE A 222 13.99 -28.65 16.29
N TRP A 223 12.77 -28.48 16.83
CA TRP A 223 12.60 -27.86 18.15
C TRP A 223 13.14 -28.73 19.28
N ILE A 224 12.96 -30.05 19.18
CA ILE A 224 13.55 -30.98 20.15
C ILE A 224 15.08 -30.89 20.09
N GLY A 225 15.70 -30.94 18.91
CA GLY A 225 17.15 -30.82 18.75
C GLY A 225 17.72 -29.50 19.27
N LEU A 226 16.99 -28.41 19.06
CA LEU A 226 17.35 -27.09 19.58
C LEU A 226 17.24 -27.04 21.12
N LEU A 227 16.22 -27.65 21.70
CA LEU A 227 16.03 -27.74 23.14
C LEU A 227 17.00 -28.71 23.79
N ASP A 228 17.37 -29.80 23.12
CA ASP A 228 18.36 -30.76 23.60
C ASP A 228 19.79 -30.16 23.68
N GLN A 229 20.11 -29.23 22.76
CA GLN A 229 21.37 -28.47 22.85
C GLN A 229 21.38 -27.44 23.99
N ALA A 230 20.18 -27.08 24.52
CA ALA A 230 20.02 -26.15 25.61
C ALA A 230 19.29 -26.82 26.79
N GLU A 231 19.90 -27.82 27.38
CA GLU A 231 19.33 -28.58 28.51
C GLU A 231 18.68 -27.75 29.62
N PRO A 232 19.28 -26.64 30.09
CA PRO A 232 18.65 -25.80 31.11
C PRO A 232 17.31 -25.19 30.63
N LEU A 233 17.26 -24.79 29.34
CA LEU A 233 16.07 -24.21 28.74
C LEU A 233 14.98 -25.26 28.53
N ARG A 234 15.35 -26.47 28.09
CA ARG A 234 14.42 -27.60 27.95
C ARG A 234 13.72 -27.93 29.27
N ASN A 235 14.51 -28.07 30.35
CA ASN A 235 13.98 -28.39 31.66
C ASN A 235 13.05 -27.31 32.19
N LEU A 236 13.39 -26.04 31.94
CA LEU A 236 12.51 -24.90 32.26
C LEU A 236 11.19 -24.93 31.47
N VAL A 237 11.27 -25.20 30.15
CA VAL A 237 10.08 -25.28 29.27
C VAL A 237 9.15 -26.42 29.68
N ILE A 238 9.70 -27.59 30.01
CA ILE A 238 8.93 -28.76 30.41
C ILE A 238 8.33 -28.54 31.80
N ALA A 239 9.10 -28.01 32.75
CA ALA A 239 8.64 -27.76 34.11
C ALA A 239 7.60 -26.63 34.21
N HIS A 240 7.70 -25.59 33.32
CA HIS A 240 6.89 -24.38 33.40
C HIS A 240 6.31 -23.99 32.03
N GLN A 241 5.49 -24.87 31.44
CA GLN A 241 4.93 -24.69 30.10
C GLN A 241 4.22 -23.33 29.90
N ILE A 242 3.45 -22.89 30.91
CA ILE A 242 2.74 -21.59 30.85
C ILE A 242 3.76 -20.44 30.79
N VAL A 243 4.83 -20.50 31.60
CA VAL A 243 5.87 -19.48 31.61
C VAL A 243 6.62 -19.46 30.26
N ALA A 244 6.88 -20.64 29.70
CA ALA A 244 7.52 -20.76 28.39
C ALA A 244 6.67 -20.17 27.27
N ILE A 245 5.35 -20.41 27.27
CA ILE A 245 4.40 -19.83 26.29
C ILE A 245 4.36 -18.29 26.45
N LEU A 246 4.29 -17.79 27.68
CA LEU A 246 4.30 -16.35 27.95
C LEU A 246 5.63 -15.72 27.49
N ALA A 247 6.76 -16.32 27.84
CA ALA A 247 8.08 -15.84 27.41
C ALA A 247 8.23 -15.85 25.88
N GLY A 248 7.83 -16.93 25.22
CA GLY A 248 7.80 -17.00 23.74
C GLY A 248 6.92 -15.94 23.12
N THR A 249 5.74 -15.69 23.70
CA THR A 249 4.85 -14.62 23.23
C THR A 249 5.49 -13.25 23.39
N VAL A 250 6.16 -12.98 24.51
CA VAL A 250 6.89 -11.72 24.74
C VAL A 250 8.01 -11.54 23.70
N VAL A 251 8.80 -12.59 23.45
CA VAL A 251 9.84 -12.56 22.43
C VAL A 251 9.27 -12.26 21.04
N LEU A 252 8.18 -12.91 20.66
CA LEU A 252 7.50 -12.64 19.36
C LEU A 252 6.99 -11.20 19.28
N VAL A 253 6.45 -10.67 20.36
CA VAL A 253 5.99 -9.26 20.42
C VAL A 253 7.18 -8.31 20.27
N LEU A 254 8.28 -8.55 20.98
CA LEU A 254 9.49 -7.72 20.88
C LEU A 254 10.10 -7.77 19.48
N LEU A 255 10.17 -8.95 18.85
CA LEU A 255 10.62 -9.10 17.46
C LEU A 255 9.67 -8.37 16.48
N GLY A 256 8.37 -8.46 16.69
CA GLY A 256 7.39 -7.75 15.89
C GLY A 256 7.50 -6.23 16.01
N ILE A 257 7.75 -5.72 17.20
CA ILE A 257 8.03 -4.30 17.46
C ILE A 257 9.36 -3.89 16.81
N GLY A 258 10.43 -4.65 17.02
CA GLY A 258 11.75 -4.39 16.44
C GLY A 258 11.69 -4.32 14.90
N THR A 259 11.00 -5.28 14.28
CA THR A 259 10.78 -5.29 12.82
C THR A 259 9.96 -4.07 12.37
N GLY A 260 8.94 -3.69 13.13
CA GLY A 260 8.14 -2.50 12.89
C GLY A 260 8.96 -1.20 12.96
N LEU A 261 9.82 -1.08 13.97
CA LEU A 261 10.74 0.04 14.15
C LEU A 261 11.71 0.16 12.98
N VAL A 262 12.43 -0.93 12.67
CA VAL A 262 13.40 -0.93 11.56
C VAL A 262 12.74 -0.59 10.23
N ARG A 263 11.63 -1.24 9.90
CA ARG A 263 10.89 -0.99 8.66
C ARG A 263 10.40 0.46 8.57
N THR A 264 9.90 1.02 9.67
CA THR A 264 9.39 2.39 9.70
C THR A 264 10.54 3.38 9.61
N ALA A 265 11.64 3.15 10.32
CA ALA A 265 12.84 3.98 10.22
C ALA A 265 13.39 3.98 8.79
N LEU A 266 13.52 2.83 8.14
CA LEU A 266 14.00 2.74 6.76
C LEU A 266 13.10 3.50 5.77
N ARG A 267 11.79 3.51 6.01
CA ARG A 267 10.80 4.08 5.10
C ARG A 267 10.49 5.55 5.34
N GLU A 268 10.35 5.97 6.60
CA GLU A 268 9.83 7.28 6.97
C GLU A 268 10.91 8.24 7.52
N TYR A 269 12.18 7.83 7.53
CA TYR A 269 13.28 8.70 7.97
C TYR A 269 13.34 9.99 7.16
N GLY A 270 13.52 11.13 7.85
CA GLY A 270 13.57 12.44 7.21
C GLY A 270 12.27 12.83 6.50
N PHE A 271 11.12 12.32 6.98
CA PHE A 271 9.82 12.63 6.40
C PHE A 271 9.54 14.14 6.47
N ARG A 272 9.32 14.72 5.29
CA ARG A 272 8.99 16.12 5.12
C ARG A 272 7.94 16.28 4.04
N LEU A 273 6.92 17.08 4.33
CA LEU A 273 5.85 17.46 3.42
C LEU A 273 5.85 18.98 3.28
N ASP A 274 6.11 19.45 2.09
CA ASP A 274 6.16 20.87 1.76
C ASP A 274 4.99 21.24 0.85
N ARG A 275 4.53 22.49 0.96
CA ARG A 275 3.59 23.06 0.00
C ARG A 275 4.36 23.55 -1.22
N THR A 276 3.84 23.26 -2.40
CA THR A 276 4.35 23.78 -3.68
C THR A 276 3.23 24.51 -4.41
N GLU A 277 3.56 25.27 -5.43
CA GLU A 277 2.55 25.98 -6.26
C GLU A 277 1.54 25.01 -6.89
N SER A 278 2.00 23.80 -7.26
CA SER A 278 1.16 22.80 -7.91
C SER A 278 0.44 21.85 -6.94
N GLY A 279 0.84 21.80 -5.66
CA GLY A 279 0.29 20.87 -4.68
C GLY A 279 1.21 20.62 -3.49
N LEU A 280 1.47 19.36 -3.19
CA LEU A 280 2.25 18.91 -2.04
C LEU A 280 3.48 18.13 -2.52
N ARG A 281 4.65 18.41 -1.96
CA ARG A 281 5.89 17.67 -2.20
C ARG A 281 6.25 16.87 -0.97
N ARG A 282 6.37 15.55 -1.11
CA ARG A 282 6.73 14.63 -0.05
C ARG A 282 8.12 14.05 -0.28
N ARG A 283 9.01 14.22 0.70
CA ARG A 283 10.34 13.64 0.73
C ARG A 283 10.49 12.73 1.95
N ARG A 284 10.98 11.50 1.75
CA ARG A 284 11.20 10.53 2.84
C ARG A 284 12.14 9.40 2.43
N GLY A 285 12.70 8.72 3.42
CA GLY A 285 13.41 7.46 3.31
C GLY A 285 14.88 7.52 3.72
N LEU A 286 15.33 6.48 4.43
CA LEU A 286 16.71 6.34 4.87
C LEU A 286 17.57 5.67 3.80
N LEU A 287 17.22 4.45 3.38
CA LEU A 287 17.94 3.72 2.33
C LEU A 287 17.43 4.07 0.93
N THR A 288 16.12 4.14 0.77
CA THR A 288 15.49 4.53 -0.50
C THR A 288 14.85 5.89 -0.30
N LEU A 289 15.50 6.94 -0.81
CA LEU A 289 14.95 8.28 -0.80
C LEU A 289 13.91 8.42 -1.92
N THR A 290 12.71 8.84 -1.56
CA THR A 290 11.62 9.15 -2.49
C THR A 290 11.27 10.63 -2.38
N ASP A 291 11.21 11.33 -3.50
CA ASP A 291 10.82 12.72 -3.63
C ASP A 291 9.71 12.83 -4.67
N VAL A 292 8.47 12.88 -4.18
CA VAL A 292 7.24 12.78 -4.96
C VAL A 292 6.43 14.04 -4.79
N THR A 293 5.92 14.59 -5.90
CA THR A 293 4.99 15.73 -5.87
C THR A 293 3.56 15.23 -6.16
N ILE A 294 2.63 15.64 -5.35
CA ILE A 294 1.20 15.31 -5.44
C ILE A 294 0.45 16.54 -5.89
N PRO A 295 0.07 16.65 -7.17
CA PRO A 295 -0.65 17.83 -7.66
C PRO A 295 -2.03 17.94 -6.99
N ALA A 296 -2.34 19.11 -6.40
CA ALA A 296 -3.58 19.33 -5.66
C ALA A 296 -4.84 19.03 -6.51
N LYS A 297 -4.81 19.38 -7.80
CA LYS A 297 -5.93 19.12 -8.73
C LYS A 297 -6.17 17.63 -8.98
N ARG A 298 -5.17 16.78 -8.79
CA ARG A 298 -5.26 15.32 -8.98
C ARG A 298 -5.67 14.56 -7.73
N VAL A 299 -5.68 15.20 -6.57
CA VAL A 299 -6.19 14.58 -5.33
C VAL A 299 -7.69 14.38 -5.48
N GLN A 300 -8.13 13.15 -5.23
CA GLN A 300 -9.51 12.70 -5.42
C GLN A 300 -10.23 12.49 -4.09
N ALA A 301 -9.52 11.98 -3.09
CA ALA A 301 -10.06 11.70 -1.76
C ALA A 301 -8.97 11.85 -0.70
N ALA A 302 -9.38 12.17 0.52
CA ALA A 302 -8.53 12.08 1.69
C ALA A 302 -9.07 11.01 2.66
N ILE A 303 -8.16 10.27 3.28
CA ILE A 303 -8.48 9.19 4.18
C ILE A 303 -7.66 9.37 5.46
N LEU A 304 -8.34 9.69 6.56
CA LEU A 304 -7.75 9.59 7.90
C LEU A 304 -8.04 8.20 8.43
N ALA A 305 -7.02 7.53 8.89
CA ALA A 305 -7.14 6.18 9.43
C ALA A 305 -6.35 6.03 10.73
N ASN A 306 -6.91 5.34 11.70
CA ASN A 306 -6.19 4.91 12.88
C ASN A 306 -6.55 3.47 13.25
N GLY A 307 -5.71 2.88 14.10
CA GLY A 307 -6.00 1.60 14.74
C GLY A 307 -6.36 1.82 16.22
N PRO A 308 -6.76 0.77 16.95
CA PRO A 308 -7.22 0.89 18.34
C PRO A 308 -6.17 1.54 19.25
N ILE A 309 -4.93 1.12 19.14
CA ILE A 309 -3.84 1.67 19.96
C ILE A 309 -3.59 3.14 19.60
N ARG A 310 -3.48 3.48 18.32
CA ARG A 310 -3.28 4.86 17.87
C ARG A 310 -4.43 5.78 18.25
N ASN A 311 -5.66 5.26 18.20
CA ASN A 311 -6.86 6.00 18.59
C ASN A 311 -6.83 6.42 20.05
N GLY A 312 -6.35 5.53 20.95
CA GLY A 312 -6.19 5.85 22.38
C GLY A 312 -5.22 7.02 22.65
N PHE A 313 -4.30 7.28 21.75
CA PHE A 313 -3.33 8.38 21.83
C PHE A 313 -3.66 9.55 20.87
N GLY A 314 -4.80 9.55 20.20
CA GLY A 314 -5.19 10.61 19.26
C GLY A 314 -4.37 10.66 17.96
N TRP A 315 -3.64 9.58 17.60
CA TRP A 315 -2.80 9.55 16.41
C TRP A 315 -3.52 9.02 15.18
N TRP A 316 -3.36 9.74 14.06
CA TRP A 316 -3.94 9.44 12.77
C TRP A 316 -2.86 9.22 11.70
N VAL A 317 -3.24 8.53 10.66
CA VAL A 317 -2.51 8.46 9.38
C VAL A 317 -3.34 9.19 8.35
N LEU A 318 -2.81 10.24 7.75
CA LEU A 318 -3.45 10.91 6.62
C LEU A 318 -2.90 10.35 5.31
N LYS A 319 -3.81 9.90 4.48
CA LYS A 319 -3.54 9.48 3.11
C LYS A 319 -4.32 10.34 2.13
N LEU A 320 -3.72 10.65 1.01
CA LEU A 320 -4.41 11.26 -0.13
C LEU A 320 -4.46 10.24 -1.27
N GLN A 321 -5.63 10.04 -1.81
CA GLN A 321 -5.84 9.28 -3.04
C GLN A 321 -5.69 10.23 -4.22
N SER A 322 -4.81 9.89 -5.16
CA SER A 322 -4.51 10.71 -6.33
C SER A 322 -4.62 9.87 -7.60
N LEU A 323 -4.82 10.54 -8.73
CA LEU A 323 -4.67 9.95 -10.07
C LEU A 323 -3.22 9.59 -10.38
N ALA A 324 -2.27 10.21 -9.69
CA ALA A 324 -0.85 9.89 -9.78
C ALA A 324 -0.57 8.57 -9.04
N MET A 325 0.23 7.68 -9.65
CA MET A 325 0.51 6.36 -9.08
C MET A 325 1.77 6.39 -8.22
N ASP A 326 1.60 6.35 -6.89
CA ASP A 326 2.67 5.97 -5.95
C ASP A 326 2.45 4.51 -5.54
N GLY A 327 3.08 3.59 -6.27
CA GLY A 327 2.87 2.16 -6.08
C GLY A 327 1.51 1.66 -6.62
N LYS A 328 1.13 0.42 -6.25
CA LYS A 328 -0.01 -0.31 -6.85
C LYS A 328 -1.40 0.26 -6.56
N LYS A 329 -1.55 1.29 -5.70
CA LYS A 329 -2.88 1.71 -5.19
C LYS A 329 -3.22 3.20 -5.34
N GLY A 330 -2.34 4.05 -5.87
CA GLY A 330 -2.61 5.49 -5.97
C GLY A 330 -2.78 6.23 -4.62
N ASP A 331 -2.48 5.57 -3.49
CA ASP A 331 -2.59 6.13 -2.14
C ASP A 331 -1.25 6.73 -1.69
N HIS A 332 -1.20 8.02 -1.49
CA HIS A 332 -0.03 8.71 -0.95
C HIS A 332 -0.20 8.94 0.56
N VAL A 333 0.67 8.35 1.38
CA VAL A 333 0.73 8.69 2.80
C VAL A 333 1.42 10.04 2.93
N VAL A 334 0.69 11.07 3.39
CA VAL A 334 1.18 12.45 3.52
C VAL A 334 1.45 12.86 4.97
N ALA A 335 0.88 12.13 5.94
CA ALA A 335 1.22 12.25 7.36
C ALA A 335 1.10 10.86 8.01
N PRO A 336 2.22 10.14 8.24
CA PRO A 336 2.21 8.77 8.76
C PRO A 336 1.82 8.66 10.24
N LEU A 337 2.04 9.71 11.01
CA LEU A 337 1.68 9.81 12.43
C LEU A 337 1.43 11.28 12.78
N ALA A 338 0.17 11.71 12.67
CA ALA A 338 -0.24 13.08 12.88
C ALA A 338 -1.37 13.19 13.91
N GLN A 339 -1.41 14.29 14.62
CA GLN A 339 -2.58 14.71 15.38
C GLN A 339 -3.63 15.27 14.42
N GLU A 340 -4.88 15.40 14.87
CA GLU A 340 -5.98 15.84 14.02
C GLU A 340 -5.76 17.27 13.49
N GLU A 341 -5.16 18.15 14.30
CA GLU A 341 -4.83 19.53 13.94
C GLU A 341 -3.75 19.59 12.84
N GLU A 342 -2.76 18.70 12.91
CA GLU A 342 -1.71 18.62 11.89
C GLU A 342 -2.28 18.08 10.56
N ALA A 343 -3.16 17.09 10.64
CA ALA A 343 -3.88 16.60 9.46
C ALA A 343 -4.81 17.69 8.87
N ALA A 344 -5.43 18.51 9.75
CA ALA A 344 -6.25 19.64 9.35
C ALA A 344 -5.45 20.67 8.56
N SER A 345 -4.24 21.04 9.04
CA SER A 345 -3.37 22.00 8.35
C SER A 345 -2.99 21.55 6.94
N VAL A 346 -2.71 20.24 6.77
CA VAL A 346 -2.44 19.66 5.44
C VAL A 346 -3.69 19.73 4.54
N LEU A 347 -4.89 19.40 5.05
CA LEU A 347 -6.13 19.45 4.26
C LEU A 347 -6.55 20.89 3.95
N GLN A 348 -6.36 21.83 4.86
CA GLN A 348 -6.59 23.25 4.63
C GLN A 348 -5.72 23.82 3.51
N SER A 349 -4.48 23.32 3.36
CA SER A 349 -3.63 23.69 2.23
C SER A 349 -4.22 23.29 0.86
N LEU A 350 -5.11 22.29 0.84
CA LEU A 350 -5.90 21.85 -0.31
C LEU A 350 -7.30 22.47 -0.35
N GLN A 351 -7.65 23.34 0.61
CA GLN A 351 -8.98 23.94 0.82
C GLN A 351 -10.06 22.89 1.13
N TRP A 352 -9.69 21.81 1.82
CA TRP A 352 -10.61 20.77 2.21
C TRP A 352 -10.87 20.80 3.72
N PRO A 353 -12.16 20.68 4.14
CA PRO A 353 -12.49 20.57 5.56
C PRO A 353 -12.08 19.19 6.10
N ILE A 354 -11.74 19.09 7.39
CA ILE A 354 -11.37 17.82 8.05
C ILE A 354 -12.58 17.15 8.69
N VAL A 355 -13.52 17.95 9.21
CA VAL A 355 -14.75 17.50 9.86
C VAL A 355 -15.91 18.37 9.38
N PRO A 356 -17.12 17.81 9.31
CA PRO A 356 -18.31 18.63 9.07
C PRO A 356 -18.69 19.41 10.34
N GLN A 357 -19.54 20.42 10.18
CA GLN A 357 -20.08 21.20 11.30
C GLN A 357 -20.80 20.29 12.32
N ALA A 358 -20.84 20.75 13.56
CA ALA A 358 -21.54 20.03 14.61
C ALA A 358 -23.01 19.83 14.26
N GLY A 359 -23.50 18.58 14.35
CA GLY A 359 -24.89 18.23 14.04
C GLY A 359 -25.14 17.71 12.61
N ALA A 360 -24.21 17.86 11.67
CA ALA A 360 -24.39 17.36 10.30
C ALA A 360 -24.32 15.83 10.17
N TRP A 361 -23.79 15.13 11.17
CA TRP A 361 -23.63 13.69 11.13
C TRP A 361 -24.95 12.92 11.21
N ARG A 362 -25.16 12.04 10.23
CA ARG A 362 -26.27 11.08 10.20
C ARG A 362 -25.75 9.66 10.42
N ARG A 363 -26.48 8.88 11.22
CA ARG A 363 -26.17 7.46 11.43
C ARG A 363 -26.77 6.61 10.33
N VAL A 364 -26.13 5.49 10.03
CA VAL A 364 -26.70 4.47 9.15
C VAL A 364 -27.77 3.65 9.88
N SER A 365 -28.60 2.93 9.13
CA SER A 365 -29.73 2.15 9.67
C SER A 365 -29.26 1.09 10.69
N SER A 366 -29.99 0.92 11.77
CA SER A 366 -29.76 -0.15 12.78
C SER A 366 -30.00 -1.56 12.21
N ALA A 367 -30.73 -1.68 11.10
CA ALA A 367 -30.91 -2.91 10.36
C ALA A 367 -29.58 -3.50 9.85
N PHE A 368 -28.48 -2.73 9.90
CA PHE A 368 -27.12 -3.18 9.69
C PHE A 368 -26.71 -4.33 10.62
N ILE A 369 -27.17 -4.31 11.87
CA ILE A 369 -26.89 -5.36 12.87
C ILE A 369 -27.76 -6.56 12.56
N GLY A 370 -29.08 -6.34 12.35
CA GLY A 370 -30.05 -7.40 12.11
C GLY A 370 -29.73 -8.21 10.84
N SER A 371 -29.37 -7.54 9.74
CA SER A 371 -28.99 -8.20 8.49
C SER A 371 -27.76 -9.08 8.65
N TYR A 372 -26.80 -8.68 9.47
CA TYR A 372 -25.62 -9.46 9.77
C TYR A 372 -25.92 -10.63 10.69
N ALA A 373 -26.71 -10.41 11.75
CA ALA A 373 -27.15 -11.45 12.67
C ALA A 373 -27.96 -12.54 11.93
N ALA A 374 -28.80 -12.15 10.97
CA ALA A 374 -29.53 -13.07 10.12
C ALA A 374 -28.62 -13.87 9.17
N ALA A 375 -27.52 -13.29 8.71
CA ALA A 375 -26.55 -13.98 7.87
C ALA A 375 -25.68 -14.98 8.64
N VAL A 376 -25.32 -14.63 9.91
CA VAL A 376 -24.44 -15.43 10.78
C VAL A 376 -25.23 -16.41 11.64
N GLY A 377 -26.50 -16.10 11.97
CA GLY A 377 -27.35 -16.90 12.87
C GLY A 377 -27.68 -18.30 12.36
N PRO A 378 -28.14 -18.52 11.12
CA PRO A 378 -28.49 -19.83 10.61
C PRO A 378 -27.39 -20.89 10.73
N PRO A 379 -26.13 -20.62 10.37
CA PRO A 379 -25.03 -21.53 10.61
C PRO A 379 -24.81 -21.90 12.09
N MET A 380 -25.29 -21.08 13.02
CA MET A 380 -25.22 -21.33 14.45
C MET A 380 -26.21 -22.43 14.87
N ILE A 381 -27.36 -22.54 14.18
CA ILE A 381 -28.40 -23.52 14.51
C ILE A 381 -28.09 -24.87 13.87
N LEU A 382 -27.37 -24.92 12.76
CA LEU A 382 -27.08 -26.14 12.02
C LEU A 382 -26.42 -27.25 12.88
N PRO A 383 -25.39 -26.96 13.70
CA PRO A 383 -24.82 -27.97 14.60
C PRO A 383 -25.79 -28.50 15.67
N LEU A 384 -26.77 -27.70 16.09
CA LEU A 384 -27.80 -28.10 17.05
C LEU A 384 -28.82 -29.06 16.42
N ALA A 385 -28.97 -29.07 15.10
CA ALA A 385 -29.85 -30.00 14.38
C ALA A 385 -29.21 -31.38 14.16
N VAL A 386 -27.89 -31.53 14.35
CA VAL A 386 -27.14 -32.77 14.09
C VAL A 386 -27.65 -33.97 14.97
N PRO A 387 -27.95 -33.79 16.26
CA PRO A 387 -28.52 -34.88 17.07
C PRO A 387 -29.85 -35.43 16.52
N PHE A 388 -30.64 -34.56 15.87
CA PHE A 388 -31.91 -34.93 15.25
C PHE A 388 -31.73 -35.67 13.93
N LEU A 389 -30.66 -35.39 13.20
CA LEU A 389 -30.29 -36.09 11.98
C LEU A 389 -29.72 -37.49 12.27
N GLY A 390 -29.05 -37.67 13.41
CA GLY A 390 -28.55 -38.97 13.88
C GLY A 390 -29.68 -39.95 14.22
N SER A 391 -30.82 -39.46 14.68
CA SER A 391 -32.03 -40.29 14.93
C SER A 391 -32.69 -40.78 13.63
N ALA A 392 -32.33 -40.20 12.46
CA ALA A 392 -32.84 -40.58 11.15
C ALA A 392 -31.98 -41.65 10.44
N GLY A 393 -31.07 -42.34 11.14
CA GLY A 393 -30.32 -43.50 10.62
C GLY A 393 -29.11 -43.15 9.73
N LEU A 394 -28.75 -41.87 9.62
CA LEU A 394 -27.53 -41.45 8.95
C LEU A 394 -26.33 -41.70 9.87
N SER A 395 -25.25 -42.33 9.35
CA SER A 395 -23.99 -42.64 10.06
C SER A 395 -23.19 -41.38 10.46
N VAL A 396 -23.87 -40.40 11.05
CA VAL A 396 -23.30 -39.11 11.48
C VAL A 396 -22.59 -39.25 12.85
N VAL A 397 -22.69 -40.44 13.50
CA VAL A 397 -22.20 -40.71 14.85
C VAL A 397 -20.70 -40.42 15.02
N ALA A 398 -19.90 -40.69 13.99
CA ALA A 398 -18.46 -40.42 14.02
C ALA A 398 -18.12 -38.91 13.90
N ALA A 399 -19.01 -38.09 13.34
CA ALA A 399 -18.81 -36.64 13.18
C ALA A 399 -19.36 -35.83 14.38
N LEU A 400 -20.16 -36.45 15.27
CA LEU A 400 -20.81 -35.79 16.42
C LEU A 400 -19.83 -35.02 17.33
N PRO A 401 -18.66 -35.58 17.73
CA PRO A 401 -17.73 -34.84 18.58
C PRO A 401 -17.18 -33.59 17.91
N PHE A 402 -16.81 -33.69 16.62
CA PHE A 402 -16.31 -32.56 15.83
C PHE A 402 -17.37 -31.48 15.66
N LEU A 403 -18.60 -31.87 15.33
CA LEU A 403 -19.70 -30.93 15.15
C LEU A 403 -20.11 -30.28 16.50
N GLY A 404 -19.98 -30.99 17.62
CA GLY A 404 -20.16 -30.46 18.98
C GLY A 404 -19.13 -29.36 19.29
N ILE A 405 -17.84 -29.59 18.97
CA ILE A 405 -16.80 -28.61 19.15
C ILE A 405 -17.05 -27.37 18.25
N VAL A 406 -17.43 -27.57 17.00
CA VAL A 406 -17.77 -26.48 16.08
C VAL A 406 -18.97 -25.68 16.59
N ALA A 407 -20.00 -26.34 17.14
CA ALA A 407 -21.16 -25.68 17.73
C ALA A 407 -20.79 -24.82 18.95
N VAL A 408 -19.97 -25.36 19.85
CA VAL A 408 -19.50 -24.61 21.03
C VAL A 408 -18.65 -23.44 20.65
N LEU A 409 -17.71 -23.63 19.71
CA LEU A 409 -16.90 -22.53 19.17
C LEU A 409 -17.78 -21.45 18.53
N TRP A 410 -18.80 -21.85 17.77
CA TRP A 410 -19.71 -20.93 17.13
C TRP A 410 -20.63 -20.17 18.11
N LEU A 411 -21.05 -20.81 19.18
CA LEU A 411 -21.78 -20.17 20.27
C LEU A 411 -20.99 -19.06 20.96
N ILE A 412 -19.65 -19.15 20.96
CA ILE A 412 -18.77 -18.12 21.51
C ILE A 412 -18.48 -17.04 20.44
N VAL A 413 -18.17 -17.48 19.24
CA VAL A 413 -17.71 -16.56 18.14
C VAL A 413 -18.86 -15.70 17.61
N ALA A 414 -20.06 -16.24 17.43
CA ALA A 414 -21.18 -15.50 16.87
C ALA A 414 -21.60 -14.28 17.70
N PRO A 415 -21.76 -14.35 19.03
CA PRO A 415 -22.01 -13.18 19.86
C PRO A 415 -20.89 -12.13 19.76
N VAL A 416 -19.63 -12.57 19.75
CA VAL A 416 -18.48 -11.65 19.56
C VAL A 416 -18.56 -10.91 18.23
N LEU A 417 -18.89 -11.62 17.15
CA LEU A 417 -19.08 -11.01 15.83
C LEU A 417 -20.26 -10.03 15.80
N ILE A 418 -21.37 -10.37 16.47
CA ILE A 418 -22.54 -9.48 16.56
C ILE A 418 -22.20 -8.23 17.38
N VAL A 419 -21.50 -8.36 18.50
CA VAL A 419 -21.03 -7.23 19.30
C VAL A 419 -20.05 -6.37 18.48
N ALA A 420 -19.10 -6.97 17.78
CA ALA A 420 -18.19 -6.26 16.90
C ALA A 420 -18.94 -5.50 15.79
N ARG A 421 -20.02 -6.11 15.25
CA ARG A 421 -20.89 -5.46 14.26
C ARG A 421 -21.68 -4.30 14.85
N TRP A 422 -22.21 -4.45 16.05
CA TRP A 422 -22.89 -3.38 16.79
C TRP A 422 -21.95 -2.21 17.07
N LEU A 423 -20.73 -2.48 17.55
CA LEU A 423 -19.69 -1.46 17.72
C LEU A 423 -19.37 -0.78 16.38
N GLY A 424 -19.25 -1.56 15.30
CA GLY A 424 -19.06 -1.05 13.94
C GLY A 424 -20.18 -0.10 13.53
N TRP A 425 -21.43 -0.48 13.76
CA TRP A 425 -22.61 0.36 13.49
C TRP A 425 -22.57 1.65 14.31
N ARG A 426 -22.25 1.58 15.59
CA ARG A 426 -22.18 2.75 16.47
C ARG A 426 -21.18 3.82 15.98
N HIS A 427 -20.11 3.39 15.30
CA HIS A 427 -19.05 4.25 14.75
C HIS A 427 -19.19 4.49 13.25
N THR A 428 -20.30 4.06 12.64
CA THR A 428 -20.55 4.30 11.22
C THR A 428 -21.54 5.42 11.06
N ARG A 429 -21.08 6.52 10.43
CA ARG A 429 -21.89 7.73 10.20
C ARG A 429 -21.42 8.43 8.93
N TYR A 430 -22.26 9.24 8.36
CA TYR A 430 -21.96 10.05 7.18
C TYR A 430 -22.51 11.46 7.35
N ALA A 431 -21.94 12.40 6.61
CA ALA A 431 -22.40 13.78 6.54
C ALA A 431 -22.15 14.33 5.14
N LEU A 432 -23.10 15.05 4.59
CA LEU A 432 -22.95 15.82 3.37
C LEU A 432 -23.05 17.30 3.73
N GLU A 433 -21.93 18.00 3.63
CA GLU A 433 -21.88 19.42 3.94
C GLU A 433 -21.21 20.18 2.80
N GLY A 434 -21.91 21.22 2.29
CA GLY A 434 -21.45 21.92 1.12
C GLY A 434 -21.19 20.94 -0.02
N ASP A 435 -20.02 20.99 -0.61
CA ASP A 435 -19.57 20.14 -1.71
C ASP A 435 -18.69 18.97 -1.24
N THR A 436 -18.83 18.53 0.01
CA THR A 436 -18.00 17.48 0.59
C THR A 436 -18.82 16.43 1.31
N LEU A 437 -18.61 15.17 0.95
CA LEU A 437 -19.17 14.00 1.63
C LEU A 437 -18.12 13.43 2.61
N PHE A 438 -18.53 13.32 3.86
CA PHE A 438 -17.77 12.68 4.92
C PHE A 438 -18.36 11.32 5.23
N VAL A 439 -17.52 10.31 5.38
CA VAL A 439 -17.92 8.95 5.74
C VAL A 439 -17.00 8.41 6.81
N GLU A 440 -17.53 8.14 7.98
CA GLU A 440 -16.79 7.46 9.05
C GLU A 440 -17.24 6.01 9.19
N THR A 441 -16.27 5.12 9.32
CA THR A 441 -16.52 3.67 9.46
C THR A 441 -15.50 3.02 10.38
N GLY A 442 -15.92 1.94 11.06
CA GLY A 442 -15.03 1.06 11.81
C GLY A 442 -14.83 1.51 13.26
N TRP A 443 -14.85 0.53 14.19
CA TRP A 443 -14.58 0.74 15.61
C TRP A 443 -13.16 0.30 16.01
N TRP A 444 -12.65 -0.77 15.38
CA TRP A 444 -11.30 -1.26 15.60
C TRP A 444 -10.27 -0.53 14.74
N ARG A 445 -10.62 -0.29 13.47
CA ARG A 445 -9.86 0.53 12.53
C ARG A 445 -10.76 1.68 12.10
N HIS A 446 -10.66 2.78 12.77
CA HIS A 446 -11.46 3.96 12.48
C HIS A 446 -10.94 4.62 11.21
N ARG A 447 -11.84 4.91 10.27
CA ARG A 447 -11.52 5.57 9.00
C ARG A 447 -12.52 6.67 8.74
N ARG A 448 -12.02 7.88 8.56
CA ARG A 448 -12.77 9.03 8.07
C ARG A 448 -12.35 9.28 6.64
N ARG A 449 -13.29 9.20 5.71
CA ARG A 449 -13.10 9.49 4.29
C ARG A 449 -13.70 10.84 4.00
N ILE A 450 -12.98 11.67 3.24
CA ILE A 450 -13.37 13.02 2.84
C ILE A 450 -13.37 13.03 1.32
N LEU A 451 -14.52 13.22 0.74
CA LEU A 451 -14.81 13.06 -0.69
C LEU A 451 -15.47 14.32 -1.21
N PRO A 452 -14.77 15.20 -1.95
CA PRO A 452 -15.42 16.27 -2.68
C PRO A 452 -16.40 15.70 -3.71
N VAL A 453 -17.65 16.16 -3.71
CA VAL A 453 -18.71 15.62 -4.57
C VAL A 453 -18.33 15.66 -6.04
N ARG A 454 -17.71 16.76 -6.49
CA ARG A 454 -17.19 16.93 -7.87
C ARG A 454 -16.16 15.90 -8.32
N LYS A 455 -15.61 15.12 -7.38
CA LYS A 455 -14.63 14.06 -7.66
C LYS A 455 -15.25 12.67 -7.73
N ILE A 456 -16.52 12.54 -7.38
CA ILE A 456 -17.27 11.28 -7.45
C ILE A 456 -17.71 11.06 -8.89
N GLN A 457 -17.29 9.97 -9.50
CA GLN A 457 -17.55 9.63 -10.91
C GLN A 457 -18.74 8.68 -11.08
N SER A 458 -18.97 7.80 -10.11
CA SER A 458 -20.13 6.91 -10.11
C SER A 458 -20.71 6.74 -8.71
N VAL A 459 -22.01 6.46 -8.65
CA VAL A 459 -22.74 6.20 -7.41
C VAL A 459 -23.62 4.98 -7.63
N ASP A 460 -23.15 3.85 -7.10
CA ASP A 460 -23.78 2.54 -7.28
C ASP A 460 -24.51 2.10 -6.01
N LEU A 461 -25.74 1.64 -6.14
CA LEU A 461 -26.51 1.02 -5.06
C LEU A 461 -26.34 -0.49 -5.14
N THR A 462 -25.76 -1.08 -4.10
CA THR A 462 -25.55 -2.52 -4.04
C THR A 462 -26.35 -3.11 -2.87
N GLU A 463 -27.06 -4.20 -3.15
CA GLU A 463 -27.82 -4.95 -2.16
C GLU A 463 -27.46 -6.43 -2.28
N ASN A 464 -27.22 -7.09 -1.16
CA ASN A 464 -27.16 -8.55 -1.08
C ASN A 464 -28.53 -9.10 -0.62
N PHE A 465 -28.69 -10.42 -0.59
CA PHE A 465 -29.91 -11.09 -0.17
C PHE A 465 -30.42 -10.56 1.18
N TRP A 466 -29.55 -10.55 2.19
CA TRP A 466 -29.89 -10.12 3.54
C TRP A 466 -30.18 -8.63 3.64
N SER A 467 -29.37 -7.80 2.98
CA SER A 467 -29.60 -6.35 2.97
C SER A 467 -30.94 -6.00 2.32
N ARG A 468 -31.32 -6.75 1.27
CA ARG A 468 -32.62 -6.59 0.61
C ARG A 468 -33.78 -6.95 1.53
N ALA A 469 -33.66 -8.07 2.29
CA ALA A 469 -34.66 -8.48 3.24
C ALA A 469 -34.87 -7.47 4.39
N PHE A 470 -33.80 -6.79 4.80
CA PHE A 470 -33.84 -5.77 5.85
C PHE A 470 -34.05 -4.33 5.32
N GLY A 471 -34.32 -4.16 4.03
CA GLY A 471 -34.62 -2.85 3.44
C GLY A 471 -33.43 -1.87 3.42
N ILE A 472 -32.18 -2.38 3.48
CA ILE A 472 -30.97 -1.58 3.48
C ILE A 472 -30.13 -1.83 2.23
N CYS A 473 -29.34 -0.84 1.83
CA CYS A 473 -28.41 -0.94 0.73
C CYS A 473 -27.07 -0.28 1.08
N THR A 474 -26.05 -0.58 0.31
CA THR A 474 -24.75 0.06 0.39
C THR A 474 -24.57 0.98 -0.82
N LEU A 475 -24.29 2.25 -0.56
CA LEU A 475 -23.95 3.23 -1.58
C LEU A 475 -22.45 3.15 -1.84
N ARG A 476 -22.05 2.69 -3.02
CA ARG A 476 -20.65 2.67 -3.47
C ARG A 476 -20.36 3.91 -4.30
N LEU A 477 -19.23 4.54 -4.03
CA LEU A 477 -18.81 5.79 -4.64
C LEU A 477 -17.58 5.53 -5.49
N GLY A 478 -17.69 5.62 -6.80
CA GLY A 478 -16.58 5.52 -7.73
C GLY A 478 -15.81 6.82 -7.76
N VAL A 479 -14.53 6.74 -7.37
CA VAL A 479 -13.59 7.86 -7.42
C VAL A 479 -12.37 7.42 -8.21
N ALA A 480 -11.86 8.29 -9.07
CA ALA A 480 -10.71 7.96 -9.90
C ALA A 480 -9.43 7.74 -9.07
N GLY A 481 -8.48 6.95 -9.57
CA GLY A 481 -7.14 6.81 -8.99
C GLY A 481 -7.03 5.84 -7.81
N GLY A 482 -8.01 4.99 -7.55
CA GLY A 482 -7.87 3.87 -6.62
C GLY A 482 -7.56 2.56 -7.34
N GLY A 483 -6.74 1.70 -6.77
CA GLY A 483 -6.51 0.34 -7.30
C GLY A 483 -7.76 -0.53 -7.16
N GLY A 484 -8.60 -0.54 -8.18
CA GLY A 484 -9.91 -1.22 -8.22
C GLY A 484 -11.05 -0.28 -7.78
N LEU A 485 -12.25 -0.59 -8.24
CA LEU A 485 -13.47 0.17 -7.93
C LEU A 485 -13.58 0.45 -6.43
N SER A 486 -13.16 1.63 -6.08
CA SER A 486 -13.34 2.39 -4.85
C SER A 486 -13.73 1.62 -3.58
N ASP A 487 -12.82 1.59 -2.66
CA ASP A 487 -13.07 1.28 -1.23
C ASP A 487 -14.00 2.34 -0.55
N HIS A 488 -14.56 3.28 -1.34
CA HIS A 488 -15.43 4.34 -0.81
C HIS A 488 -16.87 3.90 -0.85
N HIS A 489 -17.46 3.68 0.32
CA HIS A 489 -18.85 3.28 0.42
C HIS A 489 -19.48 3.80 1.71
N VAL A 490 -20.77 4.05 1.66
CA VAL A 490 -21.63 4.28 2.83
C VAL A 490 -22.46 3.03 3.02
N PRO A 491 -22.18 2.19 4.06
CA PRO A 491 -22.89 0.95 4.25
C PRO A 491 -24.27 1.17 4.88
N ALA A 492 -25.18 0.23 4.64
CA ALA A 492 -26.45 0.10 5.36
C ALA A 492 -27.31 1.37 5.48
N LEU A 493 -27.44 2.09 4.38
CA LEU A 493 -28.44 3.14 4.28
C LEU A 493 -29.83 2.50 4.10
N SER A 494 -30.87 3.15 4.62
CA SER A 494 -32.24 2.85 4.16
C SER A 494 -32.34 3.12 2.66
N ARG A 495 -33.24 2.43 1.96
CA ARG A 495 -33.42 2.68 0.52
C ARG A 495 -33.79 4.12 0.21
N GLU A 496 -34.56 4.75 1.11
CA GLU A 496 -34.96 6.14 0.99
C GLU A 496 -33.78 7.10 1.16
N ASP A 497 -33.00 6.93 2.26
CA ASP A 497 -31.80 7.74 2.50
C ASP A 497 -30.78 7.59 1.37
N ALA A 498 -30.62 6.38 0.84
CA ALA A 498 -29.68 6.12 -0.25
C ALA A 498 -30.09 6.81 -1.55
N ARG A 499 -31.42 6.79 -1.88
CA ARG A 499 -31.94 7.50 -3.05
C ARG A 499 -31.81 9.01 -2.87
N SER A 500 -32.15 9.52 -1.69
CA SER A 500 -32.04 10.94 -1.35
C SER A 500 -30.59 11.42 -1.42
N LEU A 501 -29.66 10.68 -0.82
CA LEU A 501 -28.23 11.00 -0.86
C LEU A 501 -27.70 10.94 -2.31
N ARG A 502 -28.08 9.91 -3.08
CA ARG A 502 -27.72 9.82 -4.51
C ARG A 502 -28.23 11.02 -5.30
N ALA A 503 -29.48 11.40 -5.12
CA ALA A 503 -30.06 12.58 -5.79
C ALA A 503 -29.29 13.86 -5.45
N LEU A 504 -28.96 14.06 -4.17
CA LEU A 504 -28.19 15.21 -3.71
C LEU A 504 -26.75 15.23 -4.28
N LEU A 505 -26.11 14.06 -4.45
CA LEU A 505 -24.78 13.97 -5.04
C LEU A 505 -24.76 14.28 -6.55
N PHE A 506 -25.83 13.99 -7.28
CA PHE A 506 -25.94 14.31 -8.71
C PHE A 506 -26.51 15.70 -9.00
N ALA A 507 -27.15 16.34 -8.03
CA ALA A 507 -27.69 17.69 -8.17
C ALA A 507 -26.60 18.78 -8.01
N ARG A 508 -25.38 18.39 -7.65
CA ARG A 508 -24.23 19.28 -7.41
C ARG A 508 -23.10 18.97 -8.40
#